data_9817c55d97571cf007a93b50a538354e
#
_entry.id   9817c55d97571cf007a93b50a538354e
#
_cell.length_a   1.000
_cell.length_b   1.000
_cell.length_c   1.000
_cell.angle_alpha   90.00
_cell.angle_beta   90.00
_cell.angle_gamma   90.00
#
_symmetry.space_group_name_H-M   'P 1'
#
loop_
_entity.id
_entity.type
_entity.pdbx_description
1 polymer ?
#
loop_
_entity_poly.entity_id
_entity_poly.type
_entity_poly.pdbx_seq_one_letter_code
_entity_poly.pdbx_strand_id
1 'polypeptide(L)'
;MKIYIYKGGLSLVAKSGVGSAIRHQEKMLRVAKVTVTDVWKEADIVQINTVLPDSPLVARRARRQGKKVVYYGHSTMEDFKNSFIGSNLAAPLFKKWIRHCYRQGDVVITPTEYSRELLMKYDLHREIYALTNGVDTEFFHKTEQAGGRFRIFFHLPVDKKVVISAGHLIHRKGIEDFLEMAKRMPDIIFLWFGGGNNALIPAEIKKAVAEKPENVIFAGFQPSGILRDAYCGADAFAFFSYEETEGIVVLEALSCEIPVIVRDIPVYEKWLEDGVQVRKATDPFSYEQALREILSGEQE
;
A
#
# COMPACT_ATOMS: atom_id res chain seq x y z
N MET A 1 28.67 -2.88 -9.98
CA MET A 1 27.30 -3.08 -10.48
C MET A 1 26.51 -1.82 -10.15
N LYS A 2 25.92 -1.19 -11.18
CA LYS A 2 25.12 0.04 -11.07
C LYS A 2 23.68 -0.25 -11.52
N ILE A 3 22.70 0.19 -10.74
CA ILE A 3 21.27 0.03 -11.02
C ILE A 3 20.68 1.38 -11.44
N TYR A 4 20.00 1.39 -12.58
CA TYR A 4 19.14 2.48 -13.00
C TYR A 4 17.68 2.14 -12.66
N ILE A 5 17.05 2.92 -11.79
CA ILE A 5 15.63 2.77 -11.48
C ILE A 5 14.83 3.60 -12.48
N TYR A 6 14.04 2.92 -13.32
CA TYR A 6 13.20 3.61 -14.29
C TYR A 6 12.04 4.32 -13.59
N LYS A 7 12.02 5.64 -13.73
CA LYS A 7 11.06 6.55 -13.10
C LYS A 7 10.01 7.09 -14.09
N GLY A 8 9.93 6.53 -15.31
CA GLY A 8 8.94 6.94 -16.30
C GLY A 8 7.52 6.74 -15.79
N GLY A 9 6.67 7.75 -15.99
CA GLY A 9 5.31 7.77 -15.47
C GLY A 9 5.21 7.86 -13.93
N LEU A 10 6.30 8.11 -13.21
CA LEU A 10 6.29 8.21 -11.74
C LEU A 10 5.30 9.26 -11.25
N SER A 11 5.13 10.38 -11.97
CA SER A 11 4.14 11.41 -11.63
C SER A 11 2.71 10.89 -11.55
N LEU A 12 2.38 9.85 -12.34
CA LEU A 12 1.06 9.20 -12.33
C LEU A 12 0.88 8.27 -11.12
N VAL A 13 1.95 7.68 -10.62
CA VAL A 13 1.91 6.69 -9.54
C VAL A 13 2.57 7.19 -8.24
N ALA A 14 3.09 8.41 -8.20
CA ALA A 14 3.81 8.97 -7.06
C ALA A 14 2.99 9.00 -5.76
N LYS A 15 1.66 9.15 -5.88
CA LYS A 15 0.68 9.14 -4.79
C LYS A 15 0.05 7.76 -4.55
N SER A 16 0.68 6.68 -4.99
CA SER A 16 0.22 5.30 -4.81
C SER A 16 1.24 4.47 -4.04
N GLY A 17 0.87 3.25 -3.67
CA GLY A 17 1.77 2.27 -3.05
C GLY A 17 3.03 2.02 -3.89
N VAL A 18 2.94 2.03 -5.23
CA VAL A 18 4.11 1.87 -6.12
C VAL A 18 5.09 3.03 -5.94
N GLY A 19 4.61 4.26 -5.79
CA GLY A 19 5.47 5.41 -5.53
C GLY A 19 6.20 5.30 -4.18
N SER A 20 5.54 4.81 -3.14
CA SER A 20 6.17 4.50 -1.85
C SER A 20 7.18 3.36 -1.98
N ALA A 21 6.82 2.27 -2.67
CA ALA A 21 7.71 1.14 -2.93
C ALA A 21 9.03 1.58 -3.57
N ILE A 22 8.97 2.40 -4.61
CA ILE A 22 10.18 2.90 -5.29
C ILE A 22 11.10 3.66 -4.32
N ARG A 23 10.54 4.50 -3.44
CA ARG A 23 11.33 5.23 -2.45
C ARG A 23 12.01 4.30 -1.44
N HIS A 24 11.28 3.32 -0.92
CA HIS A 24 11.83 2.33 0.00
C HIS A 24 12.91 1.47 -0.66
N GLN A 25 12.67 1.01 -1.89
CA GLN A 25 13.65 0.23 -2.67
C GLN A 25 14.92 1.02 -2.95
N GLU A 26 14.80 2.30 -3.33
CA GLU A 26 15.97 3.16 -3.56
C GLU A 26 16.80 3.32 -2.27
N LYS A 27 16.15 3.52 -1.12
CA LYS A 27 16.85 3.57 0.19
C LYS A 27 17.48 2.22 0.54
N MET A 28 16.75 1.13 0.38
CA MET A 28 17.23 -0.23 0.64
C MET A 28 18.50 -0.53 -0.18
N LEU A 29 18.52 -0.22 -1.48
CA LEU A 29 19.68 -0.41 -2.33
C LEU A 29 20.89 0.40 -1.85
N ARG A 30 20.67 1.64 -1.41
CA ARG A 30 21.74 2.50 -0.86
C ARG A 30 22.30 1.93 0.46
N VAL A 31 21.45 1.48 1.37
CA VAL A 31 21.84 0.84 2.63
C VAL A 31 22.64 -0.46 2.35
N ALA A 32 22.21 -1.24 1.36
CA ALA A 32 22.93 -2.43 0.89
C ALA A 32 24.23 -2.11 0.11
N LYS A 33 24.64 -0.83 0.03
CA LYS A 33 25.83 -0.36 -0.71
C LYS A 33 25.79 -0.70 -2.20
N VAL A 34 24.58 -0.86 -2.77
CA VAL A 34 24.40 -1.02 -4.21
C VAL A 34 24.34 0.37 -4.85
N THR A 35 25.14 0.59 -5.87
CA THR A 35 25.20 1.89 -6.55
C THR A 35 23.95 2.10 -7.38
N VAL A 36 23.14 3.11 -7.02
CA VAL A 36 22.05 3.62 -7.85
C VAL A 36 22.56 4.76 -8.70
N THR A 37 22.27 4.77 -10.00
CA THR A 37 22.68 5.81 -10.94
C THR A 37 21.47 6.38 -11.68
N ASP A 38 21.48 7.68 -11.94
CA ASP A 38 20.51 8.33 -12.81
C ASP A 38 21.00 8.39 -14.29
N VAL A 39 22.20 7.89 -14.54
CA VAL A 39 22.81 7.88 -15.88
C VAL A 39 22.58 6.54 -16.57
N TRP A 40 21.66 6.50 -17.53
CA TRP A 40 21.28 5.29 -18.26
C TRP A 40 22.48 4.50 -18.84
N LYS A 41 23.46 5.23 -19.40
CA LYS A 41 24.62 4.59 -20.06
C LYS A 41 25.50 3.81 -19.07
N GLU A 42 25.56 4.23 -17.83
CA GLU A 42 26.41 3.62 -16.80
C GLU A 42 25.76 2.41 -16.12
N ALA A 43 24.47 2.20 -16.32
CA ALA A 43 23.75 1.12 -15.66
C ALA A 43 24.10 -0.25 -16.24
N ASP A 44 24.34 -1.19 -15.35
CA ASP A 44 24.43 -2.63 -15.66
C ASP A 44 23.04 -3.26 -15.63
N ILE A 45 22.18 -2.77 -14.71
CA ILE A 45 20.82 -3.27 -14.46
C ILE A 45 19.83 -2.12 -14.61
N VAL A 46 18.69 -2.39 -15.21
CA VAL A 46 17.53 -1.51 -15.26
C VAL A 46 16.41 -2.13 -14.45
N GLN A 47 15.99 -1.44 -13.39
CA GLN A 47 14.86 -1.80 -12.55
C GLN A 47 13.60 -1.07 -13.04
N ILE A 48 12.49 -1.82 -13.26
CA ILE A 48 11.22 -1.29 -13.73
C ILE A 48 10.13 -1.64 -12.72
N ASN A 49 9.40 -0.63 -12.26
CA ASN A 49 8.37 -0.76 -11.22
C ASN A 49 6.95 -0.56 -11.74
N THR A 50 6.77 -0.16 -12.98
CA THR A 50 5.47 0.19 -13.55
C THR A 50 5.09 -0.72 -14.71
N VAL A 51 3.79 -0.81 -14.97
CA VAL A 51 3.22 -1.54 -16.12
C VAL A 51 2.59 -0.57 -17.14
N LEU A 52 3.10 0.67 -17.19
CA LEU A 52 2.66 1.67 -18.16
C LEU A 52 3.08 1.28 -19.58
N PRO A 53 2.46 1.85 -20.63
CA PRO A 53 2.71 1.45 -22.03
C PRO A 53 4.18 1.57 -22.47
N ASP A 54 4.94 2.47 -21.88
CA ASP A 54 6.36 2.70 -22.15
C ASP A 54 7.28 1.69 -21.44
N SER A 55 6.84 1.11 -20.32
CA SER A 55 7.65 0.21 -19.49
C SER A 55 8.22 -1.00 -20.26
N PRO A 56 7.44 -1.76 -21.07
CA PRO A 56 7.98 -2.86 -21.85
C PRO A 56 8.93 -2.39 -22.96
N LEU A 57 8.77 -1.17 -23.47
CA LEU A 57 9.68 -0.60 -24.48
C LEU A 57 11.04 -0.29 -23.87
N VAL A 58 11.05 0.25 -22.65
CA VAL A 58 12.27 0.53 -21.88
C VAL A 58 13.00 -0.78 -21.57
N ALA A 59 12.28 -1.81 -21.13
CA ALA A 59 12.85 -3.14 -20.89
C ALA A 59 13.53 -3.71 -22.16
N ARG A 60 12.85 -3.65 -23.31
CA ARG A 60 13.41 -4.09 -24.59
C ARG A 60 14.65 -3.29 -25.00
N ARG A 61 14.65 -1.96 -24.80
CA ARG A 61 15.80 -1.10 -25.05
C ARG A 61 16.98 -1.48 -24.17
N ALA A 62 16.76 -1.71 -22.88
CA ALA A 62 17.79 -2.13 -21.94
C ALA A 62 18.45 -3.44 -22.39
N ARG A 63 17.65 -4.46 -22.71
CA ARG A 63 18.14 -5.78 -23.15
C ARG A 63 18.93 -5.70 -24.47
N ARG A 64 18.46 -4.88 -25.45
CA ARG A 64 19.22 -4.66 -26.71
C ARG A 64 20.58 -4.01 -26.49
N GLN A 65 20.76 -3.31 -25.37
CA GLN A 65 22.02 -2.70 -24.96
C GLN A 65 22.85 -3.57 -24.00
N GLY A 66 22.49 -4.85 -23.86
CA GLY A 66 23.20 -5.79 -23.01
C GLY A 66 22.98 -5.63 -21.50
N LYS A 67 22.05 -4.75 -21.09
CA LYS A 67 21.72 -4.53 -19.68
C LYS A 67 20.75 -5.60 -19.18
N LYS A 68 20.89 -6.01 -17.92
CA LYS A 68 19.91 -6.86 -17.25
C LYS A 68 18.67 -6.07 -16.86
N VAL A 69 17.52 -6.71 -16.86
CA VAL A 69 16.24 -6.09 -16.48
C VAL A 69 15.64 -6.81 -15.29
N VAL A 70 15.46 -6.08 -14.19
CA VAL A 70 14.69 -6.52 -13.04
C VAL A 70 13.31 -5.86 -13.11
N TYR A 71 12.26 -6.67 -13.17
CA TYR A 71 10.90 -6.17 -13.24
C TYR A 71 10.19 -6.40 -11.89
N TYR A 72 9.73 -5.32 -11.24
CA TYR A 72 8.95 -5.43 -10.02
C TYR A 72 7.47 -5.62 -10.33
N GLY A 73 6.93 -6.77 -9.90
CA GLY A 73 5.54 -7.18 -10.06
C GLY A 73 4.66 -6.66 -8.94
N HIS A 74 4.42 -5.35 -8.92
CA HIS A 74 3.53 -4.71 -7.95
C HIS A 74 2.05 -4.93 -8.23
N SER A 75 1.68 -5.28 -9.44
CA SER A 75 0.28 -5.41 -9.87
C SER A 75 -0.06 -6.85 -10.22
N THR A 76 -1.23 -7.28 -9.77
CA THR A 76 -1.86 -8.55 -10.17
C THR A 76 -3.24 -8.27 -10.77
N MET A 77 -3.85 -9.27 -11.40
CA MET A 77 -5.24 -9.15 -11.86
C MET A 77 -6.19 -9.04 -10.66
N GLU A 78 -5.85 -9.73 -9.59
CA GLU A 78 -6.59 -9.79 -8.34
C GLU A 78 -6.64 -8.40 -7.69
N ASP A 79 -5.49 -7.74 -7.56
CA ASP A 79 -5.36 -6.37 -7.05
C ASP A 79 -6.03 -5.32 -7.95
N PHE A 80 -6.13 -5.57 -9.26
CA PHE A 80 -6.78 -4.67 -10.21
C PHE A 80 -8.30 -4.69 -10.12
N LYS A 81 -8.90 -5.84 -9.74
CA LYS A 81 -10.35 -5.97 -9.57
C LYS A 81 -10.86 -5.05 -8.46
N ASN A 82 -12.11 -4.60 -8.60
CA ASN A 82 -12.79 -3.73 -7.64
C ASN A 82 -12.03 -2.42 -7.31
N SER A 83 -11.12 -1.99 -8.21
CA SER A 83 -10.31 -0.80 -8.00
C SER A 83 -10.92 0.46 -8.62
N PHE A 84 -11.64 0.34 -9.73
CA PHE A 84 -12.30 1.49 -10.39
C PHE A 84 -13.39 1.01 -11.36
N ILE A 85 -14.14 1.97 -11.91
CA ILE A 85 -15.24 1.70 -12.81
C ILE A 85 -14.77 0.85 -14.00
N GLY A 86 -15.39 -0.31 -14.22
CA GLY A 86 -15.06 -1.23 -15.31
C GLY A 86 -13.84 -2.12 -15.09
N SER A 87 -13.15 -2.02 -13.94
CA SER A 87 -11.94 -2.82 -13.65
C SER A 87 -12.21 -4.33 -13.72
N ASN A 88 -13.36 -4.80 -13.26
CA ASN A 88 -13.71 -6.22 -13.30
C ASN A 88 -13.84 -6.76 -14.74
N LEU A 89 -14.42 -5.99 -15.64
CA LEU A 89 -14.53 -6.34 -17.06
C LEU A 89 -13.15 -6.31 -17.75
N ALA A 90 -12.33 -5.32 -17.41
CA ALA A 90 -11.00 -5.14 -17.97
C ALA A 90 -9.92 -6.10 -17.37
N ALA A 91 -10.20 -6.74 -16.23
CA ALA A 91 -9.22 -7.55 -15.51
C ALA A 91 -8.56 -8.67 -16.35
N PRO A 92 -9.27 -9.45 -17.20
CA PRO A 92 -8.62 -10.46 -18.04
C PRO A 92 -7.65 -9.85 -19.07
N LEU A 93 -8.00 -8.68 -19.63
CA LEU A 93 -7.14 -7.95 -20.55
C LEU A 93 -5.92 -7.37 -19.82
N PHE A 94 -6.14 -6.84 -18.63
CA PHE A 94 -5.05 -6.36 -17.77
C PHE A 94 -4.10 -7.48 -17.39
N LYS A 95 -4.58 -8.70 -17.09
CA LYS A 95 -3.73 -9.87 -16.85
C LYS A 95 -2.83 -10.18 -18.05
N LYS A 96 -3.38 -10.14 -19.27
CA LYS A 96 -2.58 -10.34 -20.51
C LYS A 96 -1.51 -9.25 -20.65
N TRP A 97 -1.87 -8.00 -20.32
CA TRP A 97 -0.96 -6.87 -20.39
C TRP A 97 0.19 -6.97 -19.38
N ILE A 98 -0.08 -7.20 -18.09
CA ILE A 98 0.98 -7.34 -17.08
C ILE A 98 1.86 -8.55 -17.34
N ARG A 99 1.29 -9.67 -17.82
CA ARG A 99 2.04 -10.82 -18.30
C ARG A 99 3.02 -10.41 -19.42
N HIS A 100 2.58 -9.59 -20.37
CA HIS A 100 3.46 -9.08 -21.43
C HIS A 100 4.58 -8.21 -20.85
N CYS A 101 4.28 -7.33 -19.91
CA CYS A 101 5.26 -6.48 -19.23
C CYS A 101 6.30 -7.33 -18.49
N TYR A 102 5.85 -8.19 -17.59
CA TYR A 102 6.75 -8.97 -16.72
C TYR A 102 7.65 -9.94 -17.47
N ARG A 103 7.20 -10.49 -18.59
CA ARG A 103 8.03 -11.31 -19.50
C ARG A 103 9.20 -10.55 -20.11
N GLN A 104 9.22 -9.22 -20.07
CA GLN A 104 10.36 -8.44 -20.54
C GLN A 104 11.51 -8.40 -19.53
N GLY A 105 11.27 -8.72 -18.25
CA GLY A 105 12.31 -8.86 -17.24
C GLY A 105 13.18 -10.09 -17.49
N ASP A 106 14.44 -10.06 -17.05
CA ASP A 106 15.28 -11.25 -16.91
C ASP A 106 14.85 -12.02 -15.65
N VAL A 107 14.49 -11.27 -14.59
CA VAL A 107 13.85 -11.77 -13.37
C VAL A 107 12.66 -10.88 -13.00
N VAL A 108 11.72 -11.43 -12.24
CA VAL A 108 10.59 -10.71 -11.66
C VAL A 108 10.72 -10.74 -10.13
N ILE A 109 10.56 -9.59 -9.49
CA ILE A 109 10.48 -9.50 -8.04
C ILE A 109 9.07 -9.03 -7.67
N THR A 110 8.49 -9.62 -6.64
CA THR A 110 7.17 -9.23 -6.12
C THR A 110 7.22 -9.22 -4.60
N PRO A 111 6.37 -8.43 -3.90
CA PRO A 111 6.66 -8.14 -2.50
C PRO A 111 6.42 -9.28 -1.52
N THR A 112 5.56 -10.26 -1.82
CA THR A 112 5.20 -11.33 -0.88
C THR A 112 5.19 -12.70 -1.55
N GLU A 113 5.25 -13.77 -0.77
CA GLU A 113 5.05 -15.14 -1.27
C GLU A 113 3.66 -15.31 -1.88
N TYR A 114 2.62 -14.69 -1.31
CA TYR A 114 1.28 -14.68 -1.90
C TYR A 114 1.27 -14.12 -3.31
N SER A 115 1.82 -12.93 -3.51
CA SER A 115 1.89 -12.30 -4.84
C SER A 115 2.80 -13.10 -5.79
N ARG A 116 3.85 -13.76 -5.28
CA ARG A 116 4.68 -14.69 -6.05
C ARG A 116 3.86 -15.89 -6.55
N GLU A 117 3.10 -16.54 -5.68
CA GLU A 117 2.23 -17.66 -6.04
C GLU A 117 1.17 -17.26 -7.08
N LEU A 118 0.60 -16.04 -6.99
CA LEU A 118 -0.29 -15.52 -8.03
C LEU A 118 0.43 -15.36 -9.37
N LEU A 119 1.62 -14.75 -9.38
CA LEU A 119 2.37 -14.51 -10.60
C LEU A 119 2.91 -15.81 -11.23
N MET A 120 3.18 -16.85 -10.44
CA MET A 120 3.53 -18.19 -10.96
C MET A 120 2.40 -18.77 -11.83
N LYS A 121 1.12 -18.49 -11.47
CA LYS A 121 -0.05 -18.90 -12.27
C LYS A 121 -0.22 -18.10 -13.57
N TYR A 122 0.63 -17.09 -13.81
CA TYR A 122 0.55 -16.23 -15.01
C TYR A 122 1.42 -16.74 -16.16
N ASP A 123 2.14 -17.87 -15.97
CA ASP A 123 2.97 -18.47 -17.02
C ASP A 123 3.95 -17.44 -17.61
N LEU A 124 4.74 -16.83 -16.73
CA LEU A 124 5.69 -15.78 -17.12
C LEU A 124 6.94 -16.33 -17.81
N HIS A 125 7.29 -17.60 -17.57
CA HIS A 125 8.56 -18.23 -18.00
C HIS A 125 9.78 -17.40 -17.55
N ARG A 126 9.72 -16.90 -16.31
CA ARG A 126 10.78 -16.14 -15.64
C ARG A 126 10.89 -16.62 -14.20
N GLU A 127 12.08 -16.51 -13.64
CA GLU A 127 12.24 -16.67 -12.20
C GLU A 127 11.53 -15.52 -11.48
N ILE A 128 10.79 -15.88 -10.43
CA ILE A 128 9.99 -14.94 -9.62
C ILE A 128 10.46 -15.06 -8.18
N TYR A 129 10.90 -13.95 -7.62
CA TYR A 129 11.35 -13.87 -6.24
C TYR A 129 10.38 -13.03 -5.40
N ALA A 130 10.10 -13.49 -4.19
CA ALA A 130 9.41 -12.70 -3.18
C ALA A 130 10.44 -11.90 -2.39
N LEU A 131 10.33 -10.57 -2.42
CA LEU A 131 11.18 -9.65 -1.69
C LEU A 131 10.35 -8.44 -1.31
N THR A 132 10.15 -8.22 -0.02
CA THR A 132 9.41 -7.06 0.51
C THR A 132 9.95 -5.74 -0.02
N ASN A 133 9.06 -4.76 -0.21
CA ASN A 133 9.48 -3.38 -0.49
C ASN A 133 10.18 -2.74 0.71
N GLY A 134 10.01 -3.32 1.89
CA GLY A 134 10.56 -2.82 3.14
C GLY A 134 9.87 -1.57 3.65
N VAL A 135 10.34 -1.08 4.76
CA VAL A 135 9.94 0.21 5.36
C VAL A 135 11.19 0.94 5.85
N ASP A 136 11.16 2.25 5.75
CA ASP A 136 12.23 3.10 6.29
C ASP A 136 12.04 3.28 7.80
N THR A 137 12.62 2.37 8.61
CA THR A 137 12.50 2.40 10.06
C THR A 137 13.20 3.59 10.74
N GLU A 138 14.11 4.27 10.03
CA GLU A 138 14.68 5.53 10.52
C GLU A 138 13.71 6.70 10.37
N PHE A 139 12.82 6.63 9.40
CA PHE A 139 11.80 7.64 9.18
C PHE A 139 10.47 7.27 9.87
N PHE A 140 9.98 6.04 9.67
CA PHE A 140 8.79 5.51 10.32
C PHE A 140 9.19 4.85 11.63
N HIS A 141 9.18 5.58 12.72
CA HIS A 141 9.37 5.09 14.07
C HIS A 141 8.58 5.95 15.05
N LYS A 142 8.26 5.40 16.20
CA LYS A 142 7.53 6.08 17.25
C LYS A 142 8.34 7.26 17.80
N THR A 143 7.73 8.43 17.86
CA THR A 143 8.31 9.62 18.47
C THR A 143 7.28 10.30 19.37
N GLU A 144 7.68 10.71 20.57
CA GLU A 144 6.76 11.33 21.56
C GLU A 144 6.09 12.59 21.05
N GLN A 145 6.79 13.41 20.29
CA GLN A 145 6.28 14.70 19.81
C GLN A 145 5.36 14.59 18.58
N ALA A 146 5.43 13.48 17.84
CA ALA A 146 4.69 13.31 16.59
C ALA A 146 3.18 13.27 16.84
N GLY A 147 2.74 12.56 17.88
CA GLY A 147 1.33 12.44 18.25
C GLY A 147 0.69 13.79 18.57
N GLY A 148 1.39 14.66 19.29
CA GLY A 148 0.92 16.01 19.57
C GLY A 148 0.75 16.84 18.31
N ARG A 149 1.72 16.77 17.37
CA ARG A 149 1.62 17.48 16.08
C ARG A 149 0.43 16.99 15.24
N PHE A 150 0.19 15.68 15.20
CA PHE A 150 -0.95 15.09 14.51
C PHE A 150 -2.28 15.63 15.05
N ARG A 151 -2.48 15.60 16.37
CA ARG A 151 -3.72 16.09 16.98
C ARG A 151 -3.94 17.58 16.74
N ILE A 152 -2.88 18.40 16.85
CA ILE A 152 -2.95 19.84 16.53
C ILE A 152 -3.29 20.07 15.06
N PHE A 153 -2.63 19.37 14.14
CA PHE A 153 -2.81 19.54 12.70
C PHE A 153 -4.25 19.25 12.24
N PHE A 154 -4.90 18.23 12.81
CA PHE A 154 -6.27 17.85 12.49
C PHE A 154 -7.30 18.40 13.46
N HIS A 155 -6.92 19.27 14.41
CA HIS A 155 -7.79 19.86 15.45
C HIS A 155 -8.56 18.78 16.25
N LEU A 156 -7.88 17.68 16.62
CA LEU A 156 -8.49 16.55 17.30
C LEU A 156 -8.57 16.79 18.82
N PRO A 157 -9.73 16.56 19.46
CA PRO A 157 -9.84 16.61 20.92
C PRO A 157 -8.90 15.62 21.61
N VAL A 158 -8.29 16.02 22.71
CA VAL A 158 -7.32 15.19 23.45
C VAL A 158 -7.96 13.99 24.16
N ASP A 159 -9.22 14.11 24.51
CA ASP A 159 -10.02 13.10 25.20
C ASP A 159 -10.69 12.07 24.28
N LYS A 160 -10.63 12.28 22.95
CA LYS A 160 -11.24 11.36 21.98
C LYS A 160 -10.21 10.35 21.48
N LYS A 161 -10.65 9.10 21.39
CA LYS A 161 -9.91 8.04 20.69
C LYS A 161 -9.96 8.26 19.18
N VAL A 162 -8.89 7.90 18.51
CA VAL A 162 -8.71 8.13 17.07
C VAL A 162 -8.28 6.85 16.37
N VAL A 163 -9.06 6.43 15.39
CA VAL A 163 -8.72 5.32 14.49
C VAL A 163 -8.38 5.88 13.12
N ILE A 164 -7.29 5.45 12.56
CA ILE A 164 -6.87 5.89 11.22
C ILE A 164 -6.84 4.74 10.23
N SER A 165 -7.05 5.04 8.96
CA SER A 165 -6.89 4.14 7.83
C SER A 165 -6.22 4.85 6.66
N ALA A 166 -5.67 4.11 5.69
CA ALA A 166 -5.02 4.71 4.53
C ALA A 166 -5.25 3.90 3.25
N GLY A 167 -5.57 4.60 2.16
CA GLY A 167 -5.79 3.97 0.86
C GLY A 167 -6.48 4.86 -0.16
N HIS A 168 -6.63 4.34 -1.37
CA HIS A 168 -7.47 4.96 -2.37
C HIS A 168 -8.95 4.81 -2.01
N LEU A 169 -9.81 5.75 -2.44
CA LEU A 169 -11.27 5.67 -2.28
C LEU A 169 -11.86 4.72 -3.33
N ILE A 170 -11.71 3.43 -3.09
CA ILE A 170 -12.15 2.34 -3.96
C ILE A 170 -12.68 1.17 -3.13
N HIS A 171 -13.59 0.37 -3.68
CA HIS A 171 -14.21 -0.79 -3.00
C HIS A 171 -13.16 -1.74 -2.41
N ARG A 172 -12.13 -2.06 -3.20
CA ARG A 172 -11.07 -2.97 -2.78
C ARG A 172 -10.37 -2.55 -1.48
N LYS A 173 -10.30 -1.25 -1.20
CA LYS A 173 -9.68 -0.74 0.04
C LYS A 173 -10.62 -0.73 1.25
N GLY A 174 -11.90 -1.14 1.07
CA GLY A 174 -12.86 -1.30 2.16
C GLY A 174 -13.33 0.01 2.76
N ILE A 175 -13.49 1.05 1.92
CA ILE A 175 -13.97 2.36 2.38
C ILE A 175 -15.37 2.27 2.98
N GLU A 176 -16.22 1.36 2.47
CA GLU A 176 -17.56 1.14 2.99
C GLU A 176 -17.52 0.56 4.41
N ASP A 177 -16.64 -0.42 4.65
CA ASP A 177 -16.46 -1.02 5.98
C ASP A 177 -15.90 0.00 6.99
N PHE A 178 -14.99 0.86 6.53
CA PHE A 178 -14.48 1.96 7.35
C PHE A 178 -15.62 2.90 7.78
N LEU A 179 -16.50 3.28 6.84
CA LEU A 179 -17.66 4.13 7.13
C LEU A 179 -18.68 3.43 8.04
N GLU A 180 -18.88 2.13 7.85
CA GLU A 180 -19.74 1.32 8.72
C GLU A 180 -19.18 1.26 10.15
N MET A 181 -17.86 1.07 10.32
CA MET A 181 -17.23 1.12 11.64
C MET A 181 -17.42 2.46 12.32
N ALA A 182 -17.26 3.57 11.59
CA ALA A 182 -17.49 4.90 12.14
C ALA A 182 -18.95 5.10 12.63
N LYS A 183 -19.93 4.56 11.92
CA LYS A 183 -21.35 4.58 12.36
C LYS A 183 -21.58 3.78 13.64
N ARG A 184 -20.93 2.60 13.75
CA ARG A 184 -21.06 1.72 14.93
C ARG A 184 -20.37 2.28 16.18
N MET A 185 -19.37 3.15 15.98
CA MET A 185 -18.53 3.70 17.05
C MET A 185 -18.55 5.24 17.03
N PRO A 186 -19.70 5.89 17.31
CA PRO A 186 -19.86 7.35 17.12
C PRO A 186 -19.00 8.19 18.07
N ASP A 187 -18.53 7.61 19.17
CA ASP A 187 -17.66 8.30 20.14
C ASP A 187 -16.19 8.32 19.73
N ILE A 188 -15.81 7.56 18.71
CA ILE A 188 -14.45 7.44 18.18
C ILE A 188 -14.32 8.31 16.93
N ILE A 189 -13.21 8.98 16.77
CA ILE A 189 -12.90 9.74 15.54
C ILE A 189 -12.21 8.82 14.55
N PHE A 190 -12.68 8.81 13.32
CA PHE A 190 -12.12 8.01 12.22
C PHE A 190 -11.51 8.93 11.16
N LEU A 191 -10.21 8.75 10.84
CA LEU A 191 -9.55 9.47 9.75
C LEU A 191 -9.15 8.54 8.63
N TRP A 192 -9.48 8.93 7.40
CA TRP A 192 -9.01 8.25 6.20
C TRP A 192 -7.97 9.08 5.47
N PHE A 193 -6.76 8.52 5.32
CA PHE A 193 -5.68 9.10 4.54
C PHE A 193 -5.66 8.56 3.12
N GLY A 194 -5.47 9.44 2.15
CA GLY A 194 -5.46 9.10 0.74
C GLY A 194 -6.72 9.59 0.03
N GLY A 195 -6.86 9.17 -1.20
CA GLY A 195 -7.91 9.67 -2.07
C GLY A 195 -7.88 8.98 -3.42
N GLY A 196 -8.26 9.68 -4.47
CA GLY A 196 -8.24 9.15 -5.83
C GLY A 196 -8.53 10.23 -6.86
N ASN A 197 -8.40 9.87 -8.12
CA ASN A 197 -8.89 10.72 -9.21
C ASN A 197 -10.42 10.66 -9.21
N ASN A 198 -11.07 11.78 -8.94
CA ASN A 198 -12.53 11.88 -8.87
C ASN A 198 -13.26 11.27 -10.11
N ALA A 199 -12.64 11.30 -11.28
CA ALA A 199 -13.22 10.71 -12.49
C ALA A 199 -13.27 9.16 -12.45
N LEU A 200 -12.42 8.53 -11.66
CA LEU A 200 -12.31 7.06 -11.57
C LEU A 200 -12.99 6.47 -10.31
N ILE A 201 -13.37 7.31 -9.36
CA ILE A 201 -14.05 6.86 -8.14
C ILE A 201 -15.48 6.46 -8.51
N PRO A 202 -15.95 5.23 -8.13
CA PRO A 202 -17.32 4.80 -8.34
C PRO A 202 -18.34 5.76 -7.72
N ALA A 203 -19.51 5.89 -8.35
CA ALA A 203 -20.55 6.85 -7.93
C ALA A 203 -21.06 6.53 -6.52
N GLU A 204 -21.23 5.26 -6.18
CA GLU A 204 -21.63 4.76 -4.88
C GLU A 204 -20.63 5.15 -3.78
N ILE A 205 -19.34 5.10 -4.05
CA ILE A 205 -18.30 5.53 -3.10
C ILE A 205 -18.35 7.05 -2.94
N LYS A 206 -18.51 7.81 -4.02
CA LYS A 206 -18.67 9.27 -3.92
C LYS A 206 -19.86 9.65 -3.04
N LYS A 207 -20.98 8.94 -3.21
CA LYS A 207 -22.18 9.13 -2.40
C LYS A 207 -21.90 8.80 -0.94
N ALA A 208 -21.31 7.63 -0.65
CA ALA A 208 -20.97 7.21 0.71
C ALA A 208 -20.01 8.20 1.42
N VAL A 209 -19.03 8.74 0.68
CA VAL A 209 -18.12 9.77 1.20
C VAL A 209 -18.83 11.09 1.47
N ALA A 210 -19.79 11.47 0.63
CA ALA A 210 -20.59 12.68 0.83
C ALA A 210 -21.56 12.56 2.02
N GLU A 211 -22.10 11.36 2.27
CA GLU A 211 -23.03 11.02 3.35
C GLU A 211 -22.30 10.46 4.60
N LYS A 212 -21.01 10.75 4.74
CA LYS A 212 -20.17 10.25 5.85
C LYS A 212 -20.74 10.60 7.22
N PRO A 213 -20.55 9.78 8.26
CA PRO A 213 -20.81 10.13 9.64
C PRO A 213 -20.03 11.37 10.10
N GLU A 214 -20.53 12.09 11.10
CA GLU A 214 -19.90 13.30 11.63
C GLU A 214 -18.51 13.05 12.23
N ASN A 215 -18.30 11.87 12.82
CA ASN A 215 -17.04 11.44 13.41
C ASN A 215 -15.99 10.97 12.36
N VAL A 216 -16.24 11.15 11.06
CA VAL A 216 -15.30 10.80 9.98
C VAL A 216 -14.63 12.04 9.39
N ILE A 217 -13.32 11.98 9.24
CA ILE A 217 -12.51 13.00 8.57
C ILE A 217 -11.79 12.33 7.38
N PHE A 218 -12.00 12.87 6.18
CA PHE A 218 -11.19 12.51 5.00
C PHE A 218 -10.02 13.49 4.89
N ALA A 219 -8.83 13.01 5.29
CA ALA A 219 -7.60 13.82 5.29
C ALA A 219 -7.03 14.09 3.89
N GLY A 220 -7.51 13.34 2.87
CA GLY A 220 -6.92 13.39 1.54
C GLY A 220 -5.51 12.81 1.50
N PHE A 221 -4.81 13.04 0.39
CA PHE A 221 -3.40 12.65 0.29
C PHE A 221 -2.55 13.60 1.11
N GLN A 222 -1.78 13.05 2.06
CA GLN A 222 -0.88 13.81 2.93
C GLN A 222 0.59 13.40 2.66
N PRO A 223 1.55 14.32 2.89
CA PRO A 223 2.95 13.98 2.91
C PRO A 223 3.27 12.89 3.94
N SER A 224 4.29 12.06 3.65
CA SER A 224 4.67 10.94 4.53
C SER A 224 4.96 11.35 5.97
N GLY A 225 5.45 12.58 6.21
CA GLY A 225 5.67 13.11 7.57
C GLY A 225 4.38 13.28 8.36
N ILE A 226 3.29 13.75 7.73
CA ILE A 226 1.98 13.87 8.37
C ILE A 226 1.40 12.48 8.65
N LEU A 227 1.54 11.53 7.71
CA LEU A 227 1.07 10.17 7.89
C LEU A 227 1.84 9.46 9.01
N ARG A 228 3.17 9.63 9.08
CA ARG A 228 3.99 9.14 10.21
C ARG A 228 3.51 9.72 11.55
N ASP A 229 3.28 11.03 11.61
CA ASP A 229 2.82 11.68 12.82
C ASP A 229 1.41 11.16 13.21
N ALA A 230 0.58 10.79 12.24
CA ALA A 230 -0.71 10.12 12.47
C ALA A 230 -0.55 8.71 13.04
N TYR A 231 0.37 7.89 12.51
CA TYR A 231 0.70 6.59 13.11
C TYR A 231 1.21 6.71 14.55
N CYS A 232 1.94 7.76 14.88
CA CYS A 232 2.42 7.98 16.25
C CYS A 232 1.35 8.56 17.20
N GLY A 233 0.27 9.15 16.69
CA GLY A 233 -0.68 9.91 17.50
C GLY A 233 -2.09 9.38 17.54
N ALA A 234 -2.43 8.43 16.69
CA ALA A 234 -3.70 7.71 16.71
C ALA A 234 -3.63 6.52 17.68
N ASP A 235 -4.80 6.03 18.08
CA ASP A 235 -4.94 4.92 19.02
C ASP A 235 -4.95 3.55 18.32
N ALA A 236 -5.36 3.49 17.03
CA ALA A 236 -5.28 2.29 16.21
C ALA A 236 -5.20 2.63 14.71
N PHE A 237 -4.54 1.76 13.95
CA PHE A 237 -4.58 1.72 12.49
C PHE A 237 -5.43 0.52 12.05
N ALA A 238 -6.57 0.79 11.40
CA ALA A 238 -7.48 -0.24 10.91
C ALA A 238 -7.45 -0.27 9.38
N PHE A 239 -7.04 -1.40 8.80
CA PHE A 239 -6.84 -1.58 7.38
C PHE A 239 -7.85 -2.56 6.80
N PHE A 240 -8.83 -2.05 6.06
CA PHE A 240 -10.00 -2.78 5.60
C PHE A 240 -9.85 -3.44 4.23
N SER A 241 -8.66 -3.42 3.63
CA SER A 241 -8.44 -3.85 2.26
C SER A 241 -8.80 -5.31 2.03
N TYR A 242 -9.51 -5.60 0.94
CA TYR A 242 -9.93 -6.94 0.53
C TYR A 242 -8.86 -7.70 -0.28
N GLU A 243 -7.92 -6.97 -0.86
CA GLU A 243 -6.84 -7.55 -1.67
C GLU A 243 -5.63 -6.65 -1.67
N GLU A 244 -4.44 -7.22 -1.46
CA GLU A 244 -3.16 -6.53 -1.45
C GLU A 244 -2.07 -7.39 -2.08
N THR A 245 -1.02 -6.76 -2.56
CA THR A 245 0.22 -7.45 -2.89
C THR A 245 1.21 -7.45 -1.73
N GLU A 246 1.11 -6.46 -0.81
CA GLU A 246 1.87 -6.38 0.44
C GLU A 246 1.14 -5.55 1.50
N GLY A 247 0.76 -4.30 1.17
CA GLY A 247 0.22 -3.34 2.13
C GLY A 247 1.31 -2.54 2.84
N ILE A 248 2.08 -1.73 2.09
CA ILE A 248 3.20 -0.92 2.63
C ILE A 248 2.77 -0.08 3.84
N VAL A 249 1.55 0.46 3.84
CA VAL A 249 1.00 1.24 4.97
C VAL A 249 0.87 0.43 6.26
N VAL A 250 0.74 -0.91 6.16
CA VAL A 250 0.76 -1.81 7.33
C VAL A 250 2.17 -1.89 7.90
N LEU A 251 3.19 -2.00 7.03
CA LEU A 251 4.60 -1.98 7.48
C LEU A 251 4.96 -0.63 8.13
N GLU A 252 4.51 0.47 7.55
CA GLU A 252 4.71 1.82 8.10
C GLU A 252 4.06 1.97 9.48
N ALA A 253 2.82 1.49 9.64
CA ALA A 253 2.09 1.50 10.90
C ALA A 253 2.79 0.65 11.98
N LEU A 254 3.15 -0.59 11.66
CA LEU A 254 3.88 -1.49 12.57
C LEU A 254 5.22 -0.88 13.00
N SER A 255 5.94 -0.25 12.08
CA SER A 255 7.21 0.42 12.37
C SER A 255 7.05 1.62 13.33
N CYS A 256 5.88 2.25 13.36
CA CYS A 256 5.53 3.31 14.30
C CYS A 256 4.89 2.78 15.60
N GLU A 257 4.84 1.46 15.80
CA GLU A 257 4.32 0.80 17.01
C GLU A 257 2.86 1.17 17.35
N ILE A 258 2.04 1.51 16.37
CA ILE A 258 0.61 1.67 16.55
C ILE A 258 -0.08 0.32 16.53
N PRO A 259 -1.08 0.03 17.39
CA PRO A 259 -1.91 -1.16 17.26
C PRO A 259 -2.55 -1.26 15.88
N VAL A 260 -2.41 -2.42 15.22
CA VAL A 260 -2.84 -2.62 13.84
C VAL A 260 -3.92 -3.69 13.76
N ILE A 261 -4.99 -3.38 13.04
CA ILE A 261 -6.01 -4.35 12.64
C ILE A 261 -5.97 -4.46 11.12
N VAL A 262 -5.90 -5.68 10.59
CA VAL A 262 -5.97 -5.95 9.15
C VAL A 262 -7.13 -6.89 8.85
N ARG A 263 -7.62 -6.85 7.61
CA ARG A 263 -8.51 -7.90 7.11
C ARG A 263 -7.72 -9.21 7.04
N ASP A 264 -8.34 -10.31 7.48
CA ASP A 264 -7.76 -11.64 7.33
C ASP A 264 -7.85 -12.06 5.85
N ILE A 265 -6.79 -11.77 5.12
CA ILE A 265 -6.65 -12.05 3.69
C ILE A 265 -5.33 -12.79 3.40
N PRO A 266 -5.26 -13.57 2.31
CA PRO A 266 -4.14 -14.48 2.04
C PRO A 266 -2.76 -13.83 2.04
N VAL A 267 -2.65 -12.54 1.68
CA VAL A 267 -1.36 -11.83 1.68
C VAL A 267 -0.71 -11.81 3.07
N TYR A 268 -1.51 -11.84 4.14
CA TYR A 268 -1.02 -11.75 5.53
C TYR A 268 -0.83 -13.11 6.23
N GLU A 269 -1.22 -14.23 5.61
CA GLU A 269 -1.15 -15.55 6.25
C GLU A 269 0.25 -15.95 6.71
N LYS A 270 1.27 -15.61 5.91
CA LYS A 270 2.64 -16.12 6.09
C LYS A 270 3.56 -15.21 6.90
N TRP A 271 3.13 -13.99 7.26
CA TRP A 271 4.02 -13.04 7.91
C TRP A 271 3.37 -12.16 9.00
N LEU A 272 2.04 -12.20 9.14
CA LEU A 272 1.33 -11.57 10.24
C LEU A 272 0.51 -12.63 11.00
N GLU A 273 0.76 -12.75 12.29
CA GLU A 273 0.05 -13.65 13.19
C GLU A 273 -0.96 -12.85 14.01
N ASP A 274 -2.21 -13.34 14.07
CA ASP A 274 -3.28 -12.73 14.85
C ASP A 274 -2.96 -12.80 16.35
N GLY A 275 -3.19 -11.69 17.06
CA GLY A 275 -2.87 -11.57 18.48
C GLY A 275 -1.38 -11.36 18.80
N VAL A 276 -0.48 -11.37 17.80
CA VAL A 276 0.97 -11.16 18.01
C VAL A 276 1.42 -9.83 17.41
N GLN A 277 1.43 -9.71 16.06
CA GLN A 277 1.83 -8.45 15.41
C GLN A 277 0.63 -7.56 15.09
N VAL A 278 -0.53 -8.18 14.85
CA VAL A 278 -1.76 -7.50 14.45
C VAL A 278 -2.97 -8.21 15.05
N ARG A 279 -4.14 -7.55 14.98
CA ARG A 279 -5.41 -8.25 15.08
C ARG A 279 -5.95 -8.47 13.67
N LYS A 280 -6.50 -9.66 13.42
CA LYS A 280 -7.14 -10.01 12.14
C LYS A 280 -8.66 -10.01 12.29
N ALA A 281 -9.34 -9.45 11.28
CA ALA A 281 -10.79 -9.39 11.27
C ALA A 281 -11.33 -9.72 9.87
N THR A 282 -12.51 -10.34 9.78
CA THR A 282 -13.11 -10.76 8.51
C THR A 282 -14.32 -9.92 8.11
N ASP A 283 -15.02 -9.36 9.07
CA ASP A 283 -16.32 -8.71 8.92
C ASP A 283 -16.45 -7.52 9.90
N PRO A 284 -17.50 -6.69 9.77
CA PRO A 284 -17.68 -5.52 10.64
C PRO A 284 -17.75 -5.83 12.12
N PHE A 285 -18.28 -6.98 12.51
CA PHE A 285 -18.42 -7.34 13.92
C PHE A 285 -17.05 -7.65 14.54
N SER A 286 -16.23 -8.47 13.88
CA SER A 286 -14.87 -8.79 14.33
C SER A 286 -13.95 -7.57 14.34
N TYR A 287 -14.11 -6.63 13.38
CA TYR A 287 -13.41 -5.34 13.41
C TYR A 287 -13.82 -4.50 14.62
N GLU A 288 -15.12 -4.41 14.91
CA GLU A 288 -15.63 -3.67 16.07
C GLU A 288 -15.10 -4.26 17.38
N GLN A 289 -15.13 -5.58 17.52
CA GLN A 289 -14.60 -6.27 18.69
C GLN A 289 -13.09 -5.98 18.88
N ALA A 290 -12.29 -6.17 17.84
CA ALA A 290 -10.84 -5.91 17.89
C ALA A 290 -10.53 -4.43 18.21
N LEU A 291 -11.29 -3.48 17.64
CA LEU A 291 -11.14 -2.06 17.96
C LEU A 291 -11.48 -1.76 19.43
N ARG A 292 -12.57 -2.32 19.95
CA ARG A 292 -12.96 -2.11 21.37
C ARG A 292 -11.90 -2.65 22.33
N GLU A 293 -11.38 -3.85 22.07
CA GLU A 293 -10.29 -4.46 22.86
C GLU A 293 -9.02 -3.58 22.86
N ILE A 294 -8.58 -3.10 21.69
CA ILE A 294 -7.42 -2.21 21.59
C ILE A 294 -7.65 -0.88 22.29
N LEU A 295 -8.82 -0.28 22.11
CA LEU A 295 -9.11 1.08 22.62
C LEU A 295 -9.43 1.11 24.11
N SER A 296 -9.88 -0.01 24.72
CA SER A 296 -10.06 -0.14 26.16
C SER A 296 -8.74 -0.27 26.93
N GLY A 297 -7.65 -0.65 26.23
CA GLY A 297 -6.35 -0.94 26.87
C GLY A 297 -6.32 -2.29 27.58
N GLU A 298 -7.35 -3.10 27.47
CA GLU A 298 -7.42 -4.50 27.96
C GLU A 298 -6.67 -5.40 26.97
N GLN A 299 -5.36 -5.23 26.88
CA GLN A 299 -4.48 -6.25 26.29
C GLN A 299 -3.90 -7.08 27.44
N GLU A 300 -4.36 -8.33 27.58
CA GLU A 300 -3.71 -9.32 28.41
C GLU A 300 -2.31 -9.69 27.88
#